data_6a414228f88974d7e401648dcfb9c1f2
#
_entry.id   6a414228f88974d7e401648dcfb9c1f2
#
_cell.length_a   1.000
_cell.length_b   1.000
_cell.length_c   1.000
_cell.angle_alpha   90.00
_cell.angle_beta   90.00
_cell.angle_gamma   90.00
#
_symmetry.space_group_name_H-M   'P 1'
#
loop_
_entity.id
_entity.type
_entity.pdbx_description
1 polymer ?
#
loop_
_entity_poly.entity_id
_entity_poly.type
_entity_poly.pdbx_seq_one_letter_code
_entity_poly.pdbx_strand_id
1 'polypeptide(L)'
;MNTVKHANEAIDHSSTKNASNNVDIFETAPVPVTAEGGPGLLSGKVAFVSGAGRGIGAAAARLFAREGARVLLAARTREELAAVTGEIRAAGGTAEFTVCDLAEPEQVRAAVDHAVDRYGRLDLAFNNAATLQRPGPMDQLPEAEFDQVYAVNLKAVWLAMAAEVAAIRSTAGTGAIVNNSSVGSLHANPELPAYGAMKRAVNSLTESAAVSYGPEGIRVNAVAPGHTATEMIRSWEARSPGLTEHLIARTPLRRAADPTEIAEAAAWLLSDRASFVTGAVLSVDGGAR
;
A
#
# COMPACT_ATOMS: atom_id res chain seq x y z
N MET A 1 44.93 -40.82 -40.97
CA MET A 1 45.98 -39.82 -40.74
C MET A 1 45.47 -38.49 -41.24
N ASN A 2 44.91 -37.68 -40.38
CA ASN A 2 44.60 -36.28 -40.69
C ASN A 2 44.68 -35.48 -39.35
N THR A 3 45.71 -34.67 -39.29
CA THR A 3 46.11 -33.81 -38.19
C THR A 3 45.28 -32.53 -38.26
N VAL A 4 44.46 -32.24 -37.22
CA VAL A 4 43.76 -30.99 -37.10
C VAL A 4 44.62 -30.08 -36.19
N LYS A 5 45.07 -28.95 -36.72
CA LYS A 5 45.80 -27.89 -36.02
C LYS A 5 44.78 -27.07 -35.22
N HIS A 6 45.02 -26.94 -33.90
CA HIS A 6 44.35 -25.93 -33.05
C HIS A 6 45.06 -24.58 -33.23
N ALA A 7 44.32 -23.58 -33.68
CA ALA A 7 44.72 -22.17 -33.57
C ALA A 7 44.24 -21.62 -32.26
N ASN A 8 45.17 -21.14 -31.43
CA ASN A 8 44.94 -20.39 -30.20
C ASN A 8 44.82 -18.91 -30.61
N GLU A 9 43.65 -18.33 -30.54
CA GLU A 9 43.45 -16.86 -30.55
C GLU A 9 43.39 -16.36 -29.15
N ALA A 10 44.36 -15.53 -28.79
CA ALA A 10 44.41 -14.79 -27.54
C ALA A 10 43.38 -13.67 -27.56
N ILE A 11 42.44 -13.69 -26.58
CA ILE A 11 41.47 -12.59 -26.38
C ILE A 11 42.16 -11.52 -25.52
N ASP A 12 42.36 -10.36 -26.16
CA ASP A 12 42.86 -9.14 -25.54
C ASP A 12 41.84 -8.58 -24.54
N HIS A 13 42.19 -8.54 -23.26
CA HIS A 13 41.41 -7.87 -22.21
C HIS A 13 41.84 -6.42 -22.08
N SER A 14 41.47 -5.56 -23.02
CA SER A 14 41.60 -4.13 -22.83
C SER A 14 40.32 -3.52 -22.27
N SER A 15 40.40 -3.19 -21.00
CA SER A 15 39.82 -2.01 -20.33
C SER A 15 38.59 -1.36 -20.97
N THR A 16 37.38 -1.77 -20.57
CA THR A 16 36.21 -0.89 -20.64
C THR A 16 35.97 -0.30 -19.23
N LYS A 17 36.26 0.99 -19.08
CA LYS A 17 35.85 1.80 -17.93
C LYS A 17 34.32 1.80 -17.88
N ASN A 18 33.75 1.10 -16.89
CA ASN A 18 32.34 1.24 -16.55
C ASN A 18 32.12 2.67 -16.03
N ALA A 19 31.51 3.51 -16.84
CA ALA A 19 30.85 4.69 -16.37
C ALA A 19 29.66 4.20 -15.52
N SER A 20 29.75 4.33 -14.21
CA SER A 20 28.63 4.14 -13.30
C SER A 20 27.55 5.16 -13.64
N ASN A 21 26.57 4.78 -14.45
CA ASN A 21 25.32 5.51 -14.55
C ASN A 21 24.64 5.42 -13.20
N ASN A 22 24.74 6.48 -12.42
CA ASN A 22 24.00 6.70 -11.20
C ASN A 22 22.53 6.96 -11.61
N VAL A 23 21.81 5.93 -12.02
CA VAL A 23 20.36 6.00 -12.18
C VAL A 23 19.78 6.02 -10.78
N ASP A 24 19.05 7.09 -10.43
CA ASP A 24 18.31 7.11 -9.17
C ASP A 24 17.27 5.99 -9.23
N ILE A 25 17.56 4.87 -8.54
CA ILE A 25 16.72 3.68 -8.50
C ILE A 25 15.35 3.92 -7.83
N PHE A 26 15.15 5.11 -7.28
CA PHE A 26 13.87 5.60 -6.76
C PHE A 26 13.14 6.54 -7.75
N GLU A 27 13.75 6.89 -8.87
CA GLU A 27 13.09 7.66 -9.92
C GLU A 27 12.20 6.73 -10.74
N THR A 28 10.89 6.79 -10.49
CA THR A 28 9.88 6.07 -11.26
C THR A 28 9.38 6.98 -12.38
N ALA A 29 9.25 6.46 -13.60
CA ALA A 29 8.63 7.20 -14.68
C ALA A 29 7.17 7.50 -14.33
N PRO A 30 6.68 8.73 -14.54
CA PRO A 30 5.28 9.04 -14.25
C PRO A 30 4.34 8.17 -15.08
N VAL A 31 3.39 7.53 -14.41
CA VAL A 31 2.35 6.74 -15.07
C VAL A 31 1.46 7.70 -15.86
N PRO A 32 1.29 7.55 -17.18
CA PRO A 32 0.43 8.43 -17.95
C PRO A 32 -1.01 8.26 -17.51
N VAL A 33 -1.60 9.34 -17.01
CA VAL A 33 -3.01 9.39 -16.61
C VAL A 33 -3.81 9.87 -17.81
N THR A 34 -4.57 9.00 -18.43
CA THR A 34 -5.51 9.36 -19.47
C THR A 34 -6.78 9.93 -18.83
N ALA A 35 -6.86 11.26 -18.78
CA ALA A 35 -8.11 11.97 -18.48
C ALA A 35 -8.99 11.97 -19.73
N GLU A 36 -9.77 10.93 -19.96
CA GLU A 36 -10.89 11.00 -20.89
C GLU A 36 -12.18 11.25 -20.10
N GLY A 37 -12.92 12.28 -20.48
CA GLY A 37 -14.03 13.00 -19.85
C GLY A 37 -15.28 12.21 -19.40
N GLY A 38 -15.09 11.18 -18.57
CA GLY A 38 -16.17 10.50 -17.84
C GLY A 38 -16.12 10.82 -16.34
N PRO A 39 -17.16 10.49 -15.55
CA PRO A 39 -17.09 10.61 -14.10
C PRO A 39 -15.96 9.69 -13.57
N GLY A 40 -15.13 10.21 -12.64
CA GLY A 40 -14.03 9.45 -12.03
C GLY A 40 -14.53 8.17 -11.35
N LEU A 41 -13.64 7.20 -11.17
CA LEU A 41 -13.94 5.86 -10.61
C LEU A 41 -14.66 5.90 -9.26
N LEU A 42 -14.41 6.95 -8.45
CA LEU A 42 -14.90 7.10 -7.08
C LEU A 42 -15.82 8.33 -6.94
N SER A 43 -16.39 8.79 -8.07
CA SER A 43 -17.20 10.01 -8.12
C SER A 43 -18.35 9.98 -7.11
N GLY A 44 -18.45 11.05 -6.29
CA GLY A 44 -19.50 11.24 -5.29
C GLY A 44 -19.34 10.39 -4.02
N LYS A 45 -18.35 9.53 -3.93
CA LYS A 45 -18.07 8.68 -2.75
C LYS A 45 -17.31 9.46 -1.66
N VAL A 46 -17.39 8.98 -0.44
CA VAL A 46 -16.54 9.39 0.71
C VAL A 46 -15.57 8.28 1.01
N ALA A 47 -14.27 8.58 0.99
CA ALA A 47 -13.20 7.63 1.24
C ALA A 47 -12.39 7.99 2.51
N PHE A 48 -12.18 7.00 3.36
CA PHE A 48 -11.22 7.06 4.47
C PHE A 48 -9.90 6.41 4.05
N VAL A 49 -8.76 7.06 4.34
CA VAL A 49 -7.42 6.53 4.03
C VAL A 49 -6.53 6.63 5.27
N SER A 50 -6.12 5.49 5.82
CA SER A 50 -5.16 5.44 6.91
C SER A 50 -3.71 5.41 6.40
N GLY A 51 -2.77 6.00 7.16
CA GLY A 51 -1.38 6.14 6.74
C GLY A 51 -1.21 7.06 5.53
N ALA A 52 -2.06 8.08 5.42
CA ALA A 52 -2.19 8.95 4.24
C ALA A 52 -1.16 10.10 4.16
N GLY A 53 -0.21 10.20 5.12
CA GLY A 53 0.77 11.29 5.12
C GLY A 53 1.87 11.15 4.08
N ARG A 54 2.21 9.92 3.66
CA ARG A 54 3.31 9.64 2.72
C ARG A 54 3.12 8.32 1.97
N GLY A 55 4.01 8.02 1.03
CA GLY A 55 4.07 6.75 0.30
C GLY A 55 2.76 6.39 -0.38
N ILE A 56 2.37 5.11 -0.32
CA ILE A 56 1.17 4.58 -0.96
C ILE A 56 -0.11 5.29 -0.47
N GLY A 57 -0.21 5.59 0.84
CA GLY A 57 -1.41 6.24 1.39
C GLY A 57 -1.60 7.67 0.88
N ALA A 58 -0.52 8.45 0.75
CA ALA A 58 -0.57 9.78 0.17
C ALA A 58 -0.90 9.75 -1.33
N ALA A 59 -0.30 8.81 -2.07
CA ALA A 59 -0.62 8.58 -3.48
C ALA A 59 -2.10 8.19 -3.66
N ALA A 60 -2.61 7.29 -2.81
CA ALA A 60 -4.02 6.89 -2.81
C ALA A 60 -4.95 8.06 -2.49
N ALA A 61 -4.64 8.88 -1.48
CA ALA A 61 -5.47 10.03 -1.13
C ALA A 61 -5.59 11.03 -2.29
N ARG A 62 -4.45 11.34 -2.97
CA ARG A 62 -4.44 12.20 -4.16
C ARG A 62 -5.24 11.59 -5.32
N LEU A 63 -5.02 10.31 -5.60
CA LEU A 63 -5.71 9.59 -6.66
C LEU A 63 -7.21 9.54 -6.40
N PHE A 64 -7.64 9.13 -5.21
CA PHE A 64 -9.06 9.02 -4.87
C PHE A 64 -9.79 10.36 -5.00
N ALA A 65 -9.14 11.46 -4.58
CA ALA A 65 -9.69 12.80 -4.77
C ALA A 65 -9.79 13.18 -6.25
N ARG A 66 -8.79 12.86 -7.07
CA ARG A 66 -8.79 13.05 -8.53
C ARG A 66 -9.89 12.23 -9.20
N GLU A 67 -10.16 11.03 -8.69
CA GLU A 67 -11.26 10.16 -9.13
C GLU A 67 -12.63 10.55 -8.56
N GLY A 68 -12.73 11.74 -7.94
CA GLY A 68 -14.00 12.36 -7.54
C GLY A 68 -14.48 12.01 -6.13
N ALA A 69 -13.69 11.34 -5.31
CA ALA A 69 -14.04 11.10 -3.92
C ALA A 69 -13.75 12.33 -3.03
N ARG A 70 -14.54 12.48 -1.95
CA ARG A 70 -14.18 13.31 -0.80
C ARG A 70 -13.37 12.45 0.17
N VAL A 71 -12.14 12.87 0.50
CA VAL A 71 -11.18 12.01 1.21
C VAL A 71 -10.93 12.50 2.63
N LEU A 72 -11.06 11.62 3.61
CA LEU A 72 -10.52 11.84 4.95
C LEU A 72 -9.18 11.11 5.11
N LEU A 73 -8.13 11.86 5.38
CA LEU A 73 -6.78 11.37 5.58
C LEU A 73 -6.52 11.17 7.09
N ALA A 74 -5.94 10.03 7.46
CA ALA A 74 -5.54 9.77 8.84
C ALA A 74 -4.08 9.29 8.91
N ALA A 75 -3.26 9.92 9.75
CA ALA A 75 -1.89 9.52 10.07
C ALA A 75 -1.40 10.24 11.33
N ARG A 76 -0.18 9.94 11.79
CA ARG A 76 0.38 10.53 13.02
C ARG A 76 0.96 11.93 12.81
N THR A 77 1.51 12.20 11.63
CA THR A 77 2.27 13.44 11.37
C THR A 77 1.37 14.49 10.74
N ARG A 78 1.04 15.52 11.52
CA ARG A 78 0.15 16.63 11.11
C ARG A 78 0.67 17.36 9.89
N GLU A 79 1.97 17.61 9.82
CA GLU A 79 2.61 18.37 8.76
C GLU A 79 2.52 17.64 7.42
N GLU A 80 2.75 16.31 7.41
CA GLU A 80 2.60 15.47 6.22
C GLU A 80 1.14 15.46 5.74
N LEU A 81 0.19 15.28 6.66
CA LEU A 81 -1.24 15.30 6.35
C LEU A 81 -1.69 16.65 5.78
N ALA A 82 -1.24 17.75 6.39
CA ALA A 82 -1.57 19.11 5.93
C ALA A 82 -1.03 19.37 4.52
N ALA A 83 0.20 18.92 4.22
CA ALA A 83 0.79 19.04 2.90
C ALA A 83 -0.04 18.29 1.84
N VAL A 84 -0.33 16.99 2.06
CA VAL A 84 -1.12 16.18 1.12
C VAL A 84 -2.53 16.75 0.94
N THR A 85 -3.18 17.18 2.03
CA THR A 85 -4.51 17.79 1.97
C THR A 85 -4.50 19.10 1.19
N GLY A 86 -3.45 19.93 1.40
CA GLY A 86 -3.25 21.18 0.66
C GLY A 86 -3.09 20.95 -0.85
N GLU A 87 -2.29 19.98 -1.24
CA GLU A 87 -2.11 19.59 -2.65
C GLU A 87 -3.42 19.12 -3.30
N ILE A 88 -4.20 18.27 -2.60
CA ILE A 88 -5.49 17.81 -3.09
C ILE A 88 -6.45 18.99 -3.32
N ARG A 89 -6.51 19.92 -2.36
CA ARG A 89 -7.40 21.11 -2.46
C ARG A 89 -6.92 22.06 -3.55
N ALA A 90 -5.62 22.25 -3.70
CA ALA A 90 -5.06 23.08 -4.78
C ALA A 90 -5.35 22.51 -6.17
N ALA A 91 -5.47 21.19 -6.30
CA ALA A 91 -5.89 20.50 -7.51
C ALA A 91 -7.41 20.46 -7.72
N GLY A 92 -8.21 21.15 -6.86
CA GLY A 92 -9.68 21.20 -6.95
C GLY A 92 -10.41 20.03 -6.29
N GLY A 93 -9.70 19.11 -5.65
CA GLY A 93 -10.28 17.99 -4.91
C GLY A 93 -10.78 18.38 -3.52
N THR A 94 -11.52 17.48 -2.89
CA THR A 94 -12.06 17.67 -1.53
C THR A 94 -11.38 16.71 -0.56
N ALA A 95 -10.66 17.26 0.42
CA ALA A 95 -9.97 16.48 1.43
C ALA A 95 -9.98 17.19 2.80
N GLU A 96 -10.02 16.40 3.85
CA GLU A 96 -9.80 16.79 5.25
C GLU A 96 -8.84 15.79 5.89
N PHE A 97 -8.27 16.12 7.05
CA PHE A 97 -7.43 15.18 7.76
C PHE A 97 -7.70 15.16 9.27
N THR A 98 -7.34 14.04 9.89
CA THR A 98 -7.28 13.87 11.33
C THR A 98 -5.94 13.26 11.76
N VAL A 99 -5.37 13.74 12.85
CA VAL A 99 -4.18 13.12 13.44
C VAL A 99 -4.64 11.88 14.21
N CYS A 100 -4.04 10.73 13.90
CA CYS A 100 -4.42 9.45 14.48
C CYS A 100 -3.18 8.57 14.65
N ASP A 101 -2.89 8.15 15.87
CA ASP A 101 -2.00 7.03 16.14
C ASP A 101 -2.81 5.74 16.10
N LEU A 102 -2.51 4.90 15.14
CA LEU A 102 -3.21 3.63 14.93
C LEU A 102 -2.88 2.58 16.01
N ALA A 103 -1.84 2.78 16.82
CA ALA A 103 -1.61 1.96 17.99
C ALA A 103 -2.66 2.19 19.09
N GLU A 104 -3.38 3.31 19.05
CA GLU A 104 -4.37 3.72 20.03
C GLU A 104 -5.81 3.39 19.55
N PRO A 105 -6.49 2.39 20.13
CA PRO A 105 -7.79 1.90 19.64
C PRO A 105 -8.88 2.97 19.54
N GLU A 106 -8.93 3.90 20.49
CA GLU A 106 -9.95 4.96 20.50
C GLU A 106 -9.71 5.97 19.38
N GLN A 107 -8.44 6.27 19.05
CA GLN A 107 -8.11 7.17 17.94
C GLN A 107 -8.49 6.57 16.60
N VAL A 108 -8.37 5.23 16.45
CA VAL A 108 -8.79 4.54 15.22
C VAL A 108 -10.30 4.71 15.00
N ARG A 109 -11.12 4.48 16.04
CA ARG A 109 -12.57 4.66 15.96
C ARG A 109 -12.94 6.12 15.66
N ALA A 110 -12.39 7.05 16.45
CA ALA A 110 -12.64 8.48 16.28
C ALA A 110 -12.24 8.99 14.88
N ALA A 111 -11.21 8.42 14.26
CA ALA A 111 -10.82 8.80 12.89
C ALA A 111 -11.86 8.38 11.85
N VAL A 112 -12.48 7.21 12.00
CA VAL A 112 -13.58 6.76 11.12
C VAL A 112 -14.84 7.59 11.36
N ASP A 113 -15.19 7.85 12.63
CA ASP A 113 -16.34 8.70 12.99
C ASP A 113 -16.18 10.11 12.40
N HIS A 114 -14.97 10.66 12.41
CA HIS A 114 -14.67 11.98 11.83
C HIS A 114 -15.03 12.04 10.33
N ALA A 115 -14.88 10.94 9.56
CA ALA A 115 -15.30 10.92 8.17
C ALA A 115 -16.81 11.09 8.03
N VAL A 116 -17.58 10.42 8.89
CA VAL A 116 -19.04 10.54 8.94
C VAL A 116 -19.45 11.93 9.39
N ASP A 117 -18.87 12.46 10.46
CA ASP A 117 -19.15 13.80 10.98
C ASP A 117 -18.90 14.89 9.92
N ARG A 118 -17.80 14.75 9.16
CA ARG A 118 -17.37 15.75 8.21
C ARG A 118 -18.14 15.71 6.88
N TYR A 119 -18.51 14.51 6.42
CA TYR A 119 -19.07 14.31 5.08
C TYR A 119 -20.48 13.70 5.06
N GLY A 120 -21.00 13.33 6.24
CA GLY A 120 -22.35 12.78 6.41
C GLY A 120 -22.46 11.30 6.08
N ARG A 121 -21.39 10.65 5.59
CA ARG A 121 -21.37 9.23 5.21
C ARG A 121 -19.96 8.68 5.06
N LEU A 122 -19.85 7.37 5.02
CA LEU A 122 -18.67 6.64 4.59
C LEU A 122 -19.07 5.60 3.54
N ASP A 123 -18.38 5.58 2.41
CA ASP A 123 -18.58 4.60 1.32
C ASP A 123 -17.39 3.65 1.18
N LEU A 124 -16.18 4.19 1.32
CA LEU A 124 -14.94 3.53 0.94
C LEU A 124 -13.90 3.67 2.04
N ALA A 125 -13.08 2.61 2.24
CA ALA A 125 -11.96 2.69 3.15
C ALA A 125 -10.70 2.01 2.57
N PHE A 126 -9.54 2.64 2.76
CA PHE A 126 -8.24 2.07 2.45
C PHE A 126 -7.38 1.99 3.70
N ASN A 127 -7.28 0.80 4.28
CA ASN A 127 -6.47 0.48 5.45
C ASN A 127 -5.02 0.26 5.03
N ASN A 128 -4.28 1.36 4.87
CA ASN A 128 -2.93 1.33 4.30
C ASN A 128 -1.81 1.40 5.33
N ALA A 129 -2.03 2.02 6.47
CA ALA A 129 -0.97 2.23 7.45
C ALA A 129 -0.26 0.94 7.88
N ALA A 130 1.05 1.04 8.02
CA ALA A 130 1.88 -0.05 8.50
C ALA A 130 3.15 0.45 9.18
N THR A 131 3.74 -0.41 10.00
CA THR A 131 5.08 -0.25 10.55
C THR A 131 5.90 -1.53 10.29
N LEU A 132 7.23 -1.40 10.28
CA LEU A 132 8.16 -2.52 10.19
C LEU A 132 8.86 -2.71 11.53
N GLN A 133 9.15 -3.97 11.86
CA GLN A 133 10.18 -4.31 12.82
C GLN A 133 11.57 -4.09 12.24
N ARG A 134 12.61 -4.11 13.07
CA ARG A 134 13.98 -4.27 12.56
C ARG A 134 14.13 -5.65 11.91
N PRO A 135 14.87 -5.75 10.79
CA PRO A 135 15.15 -7.04 10.16
C PRO A 135 15.94 -7.96 11.10
N GLY A 136 15.63 -9.24 11.05
CA GLY A 136 16.32 -10.27 11.82
C GLY A 136 15.44 -11.47 12.16
N PRO A 137 16.06 -12.55 12.66
CA PRO A 137 15.37 -13.78 13.00
C PRO A 137 14.45 -13.59 14.22
N MET A 138 13.44 -14.47 14.31
CA MET A 138 12.35 -14.38 15.29
C MET A 138 12.82 -14.33 16.75
N ASP A 139 13.84 -15.12 17.08
CA ASP A 139 14.38 -15.24 18.44
C ASP A 139 15.14 -13.99 18.93
N GLN A 140 15.45 -13.06 18.01
CA GLN A 140 16.12 -11.79 18.30
C GLN A 140 15.17 -10.59 18.31
N LEU A 141 13.88 -10.78 18.00
CA LEU A 141 12.90 -9.71 17.98
C LEU A 141 12.44 -9.40 19.41
N PRO A 142 12.63 -8.16 19.94
CA PRO A 142 12.08 -7.79 21.23
C PRO A 142 10.55 -7.83 21.23
N GLU A 143 9.97 -8.29 22.33
CA GLU A 143 8.52 -8.36 22.52
C GLU A 143 7.84 -6.99 22.24
N ALA A 144 8.41 -5.89 22.69
CA ALA A 144 7.88 -4.55 22.46
C ALA A 144 7.80 -4.17 20.97
N GLU A 145 8.75 -4.64 20.14
CA GLU A 145 8.66 -4.44 18.69
C GLU A 145 7.57 -5.32 18.05
N PHE A 146 7.45 -6.57 18.53
CA PHE A 146 6.34 -7.45 18.12
C PHE A 146 5.00 -6.81 18.44
N ASP A 147 4.82 -6.31 19.67
CA ASP A 147 3.59 -5.64 20.12
C ASP A 147 3.27 -4.40 19.29
N GLN A 148 4.27 -3.61 18.94
CA GLN A 148 4.10 -2.44 18.07
C GLN A 148 3.64 -2.84 16.65
N VAL A 149 4.25 -3.90 16.08
CA VAL A 149 3.86 -4.42 14.76
C VAL A 149 2.44 -5.00 14.81
N TYR A 150 2.11 -5.75 15.86
CA TYR A 150 0.77 -6.27 16.10
C TYR A 150 -0.27 -5.16 16.23
N ALA A 151 0.01 -4.15 17.07
CA ALA A 151 -0.92 -3.05 17.31
C ALA A 151 -1.28 -2.31 16.02
N VAL A 152 -0.27 -1.96 15.20
CA VAL A 152 -0.48 -1.16 13.98
C VAL A 152 -0.92 -2.00 12.79
N ASN A 153 -0.29 -3.16 12.56
CA ASN A 153 -0.47 -3.88 11.30
C ASN A 153 -1.63 -4.88 11.32
N LEU A 154 -2.13 -5.25 12.50
CA LEU A 154 -3.24 -6.20 12.63
C LEU A 154 -4.39 -5.66 13.46
N LYS A 155 -4.15 -5.29 14.74
CA LYS A 155 -5.21 -4.84 15.64
C LYS A 155 -5.90 -3.58 15.14
N ALA A 156 -5.13 -2.60 14.65
CA ALA A 156 -5.68 -1.37 14.07
C ALA A 156 -6.54 -1.65 12.83
N VAL A 157 -6.10 -2.56 11.95
CA VAL A 157 -6.87 -2.94 10.75
C VAL A 157 -8.20 -3.58 11.14
N TRP A 158 -8.20 -4.49 12.13
CA TRP A 158 -9.43 -5.10 12.65
C TRP A 158 -10.38 -4.07 13.25
N LEU A 159 -9.87 -3.13 14.07
CA LEU A 159 -10.66 -2.06 14.69
C LEU A 159 -11.22 -1.10 13.64
N ALA A 160 -10.41 -0.71 12.65
CA ALA A 160 -10.82 0.15 11.56
C ALA A 160 -11.93 -0.51 10.74
N MET A 161 -11.75 -1.76 10.28
CA MET A 161 -12.80 -2.48 9.56
C MET A 161 -14.10 -2.57 10.35
N ALA A 162 -14.05 -2.83 11.66
CA ALA A 162 -15.24 -2.90 12.49
C ALA A 162 -15.99 -1.55 12.54
N ALA A 163 -15.26 -0.43 12.68
CA ALA A 163 -15.83 0.91 12.66
C ALA A 163 -16.33 1.31 11.26
N GLU A 164 -15.56 0.99 10.22
CA GLU A 164 -15.88 1.28 8.81
C GLU A 164 -17.15 0.54 8.36
N VAL A 165 -17.27 -0.75 8.69
CA VAL A 165 -18.49 -1.52 8.39
C VAL A 165 -19.71 -0.92 9.10
N ALA A 166 -19.59 -0.54 10.38
CA ALA A 166 -20.66 0.11 11.11
C ALA A 166 -21.05 1.45 10.47
N ALA A 167 -20.07 2.26 10.10
CA ALA A 167 -20.28 3.55 9.46
C ALA A 167 -20.90 3.41 8.06
N ILE A 168 -20.39 2.51 7.21
CA ILE A 168 -20.94 2.23 5.89
C ILE A 168 -22.40 1.76 6.01
N ARG A 169 -22.66 0.77 6.87
CA ARG A 169 -24.00 0.21 7.10
C ARG A 169 -25.02 1.28 7.50
N SER A 170 -24.62 2.18 8.41
CA SER A 170 -25.55 3.19 8.95
C SER A 170 -25.74 4.42 8.05
N THR A 171 -24.85 4.66 7.08
CA THR A 171 -24.85 5.90 6.29
C THR A 171 -25.00 5.67 4.79
N ALA A 172 -24.10 4.89 4.17
CA ALA A 172 -24.12 4.62 2.74
C ALA A 172 -24.99 3.39 2.38
N GLY A 173 -25.15 2.46 3.33
CA GLY A 173 -25.85 1.19 3.16
C GLY A 173 -25.00 0.11 2.48
N THR A 174 -24.21 0.46 1.48
CA THR A 174 -23.27 -0.41 0.75
C THR A 174 -21.92 0.28 0.58
N GLY A 175 -20.85 -0.48 0.36
CA GLY A 175 -19.52 0.12 0.19
C GLY A 175 -18.40 -0.87 -0.11
N ALA A 176 -17.16 -0.38 -0.02
CA ALA A 176 -15.99 -1.23 -0.23
C ALA A 176 -14.82 -0.85 0.70
N ILE A 177 -14.12 -1.88 1.18
CA ILE A 177 -12.93 -1.75 2.01
C ILE A 177 -11.77 -2.46 1.30
N VAL A 178 -10.60 -1.83 1.25
CA VAL A 178 -9.35 -2.44 0.78
C VAL A 178 -8.32 -2.37 1.89
N ASN A 179 -7.73 -3.51 2.21
CA ASN A 179 -6.65 -3.62 3.17
C ASN A 179 -5.31 -3.68 2.44
N ASN A 180 -4.32 -2.91 2.87
CA ASN A 180 -2.96 -2.97 2.34
C ASN A 180 -2.19 -4.09 3.04
N SER A 181 -2.08 -5.24 2.36
CA SER A 181 -1.29 -6.39 2.78
C SER A 181 0.19 -6.23 2.33
N SER A 182 0.81 -7.28 1.83
CA SER A 182 2.17 -7.31 1.29
C SER A 182 2.44 -8.65 0.60
N VAL A 183 3.35 -8.69 -0.37
CA VAL A 183 3.93 -9.97 -0.84
C VAL A 183 4.57 -10.78 0.29
N GLY A 184 5.07 -10.11 1.33
CA GLY A 184 5.57 -10.77 2.55
C GLY A 184 4.52 -11.55 3.34
N SER A 185 3.22 -11.43 2.99
CA SER A 185 2.14 -12.25 3.52
C SER A 185 1.93 -13.55 2.74
N LEU A 186 2.45 -13.63 1.53
CA LEU A 186 2.19 -14.74 0.60
C LEU A 186 3.26 -15.84 0.71
N HIS A 187 4.45 -15.49 1.22
CA HIS A 187 5.59 -16.37 1.37
C HIS A 187 6.18 -16.30 2.78
N ALA A 188 7.16 -17.17 3.07
CA ALA A 188 7.98 -17.04 4.27
C ALA A 188 8.78 -15.74 4.22
N ASN A 189 8.83 -15.03 5.35
CA ASN A 189 9.53 -13.75 5.48
C ASN A 189 10.50 -13.83 6.69
N PRO A 190 11.67 -14.49 6.54
CA PRO A 190 12.58 -14.72 7.65
C PRO A 190 13.20 -13.44 8.22
N GLU A 191 13.36 -12.40 7.39
CA GLU A 191 13.90 -11.10 7.82
C GLU A 191 12.87 -10.26 8.59
N LEU A 192 11.57 -10.46 8.33
CA LEU A 192 10.49 -9.70 8.95
C LEU A 192 9.36 -10.64 9.40
N PRO A 193 9.63 -11.60 10.33
CA PRO A 193 8.67 -12.66 10.66
C PRO A 193 7.37 -12.13 11.28
N ALA A 194 7.43 -11.16 12.19
CA ALA A 194 6.22 -10.58 12.79
C ALA A 194 5.41 -9.80 11.75
N TYR A 195 6.06 -8.96 10.93
CA TYR A 195 5.39 -8.24 9.85
C TYR A 195 4.68 -9.19 8.88
N GLY A 196 5.38 -10.23 8.40
CA GLY A 196 4.81 -11.24 7.50
C GLY A 196 3.61 -11.96 8.11
N ALA A 197 3.70 -12.35 9.39
CA ALA A 197 2.62 -12.97 10.13
C ALA A 197 1.39 -12.06 10.24
N MET A 198 1.58 -10.77 10.60
CA MET A 198 0.46 -9.82 10.71
C MET A 198 -0.19 -9.55 9.35
N LYS A 199 0.61 -9.40 8.28
CA LYS A 199 0.07 -9.20 6.92
C LYS A 199 -0.68 -10.44 6.41
N ARG A 200 -0.24 -11.66 6.78
CA ARG A 200 -0.99 -12.89 6.49
C ARG A 200 -2.31 -12.95 7.26
N ALA A 201 -2.31 -12.53 8.52
CA ALA A 201 -3.53 -12.43 9.31
C ALA A 201 -4.51 -11.39 8.73
N VAL A 202 -4.03 -10.28 8.16
CA VAL A 202 -4.86 -9.31 7.43
C VAL A 202 -5.54 -9.95 6.23
N ASN A 203 -4.87 -10.85 5.48
CA ASN A 203 -5.51 -11.58 4.38
C ASN A 203 -6.67 -12.42 4.90
N SER A 204 -6.48 -13.18 5.99
CA SER A 204 -7.53 -13.99 6.61
C SER A 204 -8.70 -13.16 7.14
N LEU A 205 -8.42 -11.98 7.75
CA LEU A 205 -9.47 -11.03 8.15
C LEU A 205 -10.24 -10.49 6.94
N THR A 206 -9.56 -10.21 5.84
CA THR A 206 -10.17 -9.75 4.58
C THR A 206 -11.15 -10.78 4.03
N GLU A 207 -10.72 -12.04 3.92
CA GLU A 207 -11.55 -13.14 3.46
C GLU A 207 -12.78 -13.36 4.36
N SER A 208 -12.56 -13.37 5.68
CA SER A 208 -13.64 -13.53 6.67
C SER A 208 -14.64 -12.37 6.60
N ALA A 209 -14.17 -11.13 6.49
CA ALA A 209 -15.02 -9.96 6.37
C ALA A 209 -15.82 -9.96 5.06
N ALA A 210 -15.22 -10.40 3.95
CA ALA A 210 -15.90 -10.53 2.66
C ALA A 210 -17.10 -11.48 2.74
N VAL A 211 -16.94 -12.63 3.40
CA VAL A 211 -18.04 -13.60 3.61
C VAL A 211 -19.10 -13.03 4.54
N SER A 212 -18.70 -12.36 5.61
CA SER A 212 -19.62 -11.84 6.63
C SER A 212 -20.47 -10.68 6.11
N TYR A 213 -19.87 -9.76 5.35
CA TYR A 213 -20.50 -8.48 4.97
C TYR A 213 -20.91 -8.40 3.50
N GLY A 214 -20.54 -9.41 2.67
CA GLY A 214 -20.99 -9.53 1.29
C GLY A 214 -22.52 -9.54 1.13
N PRO A 215 -23.29 -10.25 1.97
CA PRO A 215 -24.76 -10.21 1.94
C PRO A 215 -25.36 -8.82 2.18
N GLU A 216 -24.61 -7.90 2.79
CA GLU A 216 -25.00 -6.51 3.02
C GLU A 216 -24.53 -5.55 1.89
N GLY A 217 -23.88 -6.07 0.84
CA GLY A 217 -23.34 -5.26 -0.25
C GLY A 217 -22.07 -4.51 0.13
N ILE A 218 -21.34 -4.94 1.18
CA ILE A 218 -20.04 -4.39 1.57
C ILE A 218 -18.95 -5.35 1.10
N ARG A 219 -18.14 -4.92 0.13
CA ARG A 219 -17.03 -5.70 -0.42
C ARG A 219 -15.76 -5.44 0.39
N VAL A 220 -14.99 -6.48 0.66
CA VAL A 220 -13.71 -6.36 1.38
C VAL A 220 -12.64 -7.13 0.62
N ASN A 221 -11.59 -6.42 0.20
CA ASN A 221 -10.46 -6.98 -0.54
C ASN A 221 -9.12 -6.54 0.07
N ALA A 222 -8.03 -7.10 -0.42
CA ALA A 222 -6.69 -6.66 -0.10
C ALA A 222 -5.87 -6.45 -1.37
N VAL A 223 -4.93 -5.49 -1.32
CA VAL A 223 -3.79 -5.43 -2.23
C VAL A 223 -2.55 -5.96 -1.52
N ALA A 224 -1.68 -6.68 -2.23
CA ALA A 224 -0.42 -7.19 -1.73
C ALA A 224 0.74 -6.58 -2.54
N PRO A 225 1.22 -5.40 -2.16
CA PRO A 225 2.31 -4.73 -2.86
C PRO A 225 3.62 -5.51 -2.80
N GLY A 226 4.37 -5.48 -3.89
CA GLY A 226 5.78 -5.81 -3.94
C GLY A 226 6.67 -4.64 -3.53
N HIS A 227 7.89 -4.64 -4.04
CA HIS A 227 8.83 -3.55 -3.82
C HIS A 227 8.27 -2.25 -4.40
N THR A 228 8.00 -1.27 -3.55
CA THR A 228 7.40 0.02 -3.90
C THR A 228 8.28 1.16 -3.39
N ALA A 229 8.56 2.16 -4.24
CA ALA A 229 9.44 3.29 -3.93
C ALA A 229 8.83 4.24 -2.89
N THR A 230 8.99 3.91 -1.61
CA THR A 230 8.44 4.64 -0.46
C THR A 230 9.52 5.02 0.53
N GLU A 231 9.22 5.95 1.44
CA GLU A 231 10.10 6.33 2.55
C GLU A 231 10.40 5.14 3.48
N MET A 232 9.47 4.20 3.60
CA MET A 232 9.67 2.97 4.38
C MET A 232 10.82 2.14 3.80
N ILE A 233 10.86 1.97 2.49
CA ILE A 233 11.92 1.24 1.78
C ILE A 233 13.24 2.04 1.79
N ARG A 234 13.20 3.37 1.60
CA ARG A 234 14.39 4.22 1.75
C ARG A 234 15.01 4.10 3.14
N SER A 235 14.19 4.09 4.19
CA SER A 235 14.64 3.89 5.57
C SER A 235 15.22 2.49 5.79
N TRP A 236 14.75 1.49 5.08
CA TRP A 236 15.30 0.13 5.14
C TRP A 236 16.62 0.04 4.36
N GLU A 237 16.69 0.60 3.15
CA GLU A 237 17.92 0.70 2.35
C GLU A 237 19.05 1.38 3.13
N ALA A 238 18.76 2.47 3.86
CA ALA A 238 19.75 3.17 4.68
C ALA A 238 20.35 2.28 5.80
N ARG A 239 19.63 1.26 6.25
CA ARG A 239 20.09 0.29 7.28
C ARG A 239 20.67 -0.98 6.68
N SER A 240 20.31 -1.30 5.45
CA SER A 240 20.73 -2.50 4.73
C SER A 240 21.07 -2.13 3.27
N PRO A 241 22.22 -1.51 3.02
CA PRO A 241 22.64 -1.08 1.69
C PRO A 241 22.64 -2.22 0.67
N GLY A 242 22.11 -1.96 -0.55
CA GLY A 242 21.95 -2.96 -1.61
C GLY A 242 20.63 -3.75 -1.56
N LEU A 243 19.77 -3.49 -0.57
CA LEU A 243 18.46 -4.14 -0.45
C LEU A 243 17.59 -3.86 -1.68
N THR A 244 17.51 -2.61 -2.11
CA THR A 244 16.69 -2.20 -3.25
C THR A 244 17.12 -2.88 -4.53
N GLU A 245 18.43 -2.94 -4.80
CA GLU A 245 18.99 -3.65 -5.96
C GLU A 245 18.63 -5.14 -5.93
N HIS A 246 18.77 -5.77 -4.76
CA HIS A 246 18.40 -7.18 -4.55
C HIS A 246 16.90 -7.42 -4.83
N LEU A 247 16.02 -6.56 -4.32
CA LEU A 247 14.57 -6.67 -4.54
C LEU A 247 14.19 -6.46 -6.01
N ILE A 248 14.79 -5.46 -6.68
CA ILE A 248 14.59 -5.21 -8.11
C ILE A 248 15.07 -6.39 -8.96
N ALA A 249 16.23 -6.98 -8.62
CA ALA A 249 16.75 -8.15 -9.34
C ALA A 249 15.81 -9.37 -9.28
N ARG A 250 15.01 -9.49 -8.23
CA ARG A 250 14.00 -10.55 -8.06
C ARG A 250 12.62 -10.19 -8.64
N THR A 251 12.40 -8.93 -9.00
CA THR A 251 11.15 -8.48 -9.61
C THR A 251 11.22 -8.66 -11.13
N PRO A 252 10.36 -9.47 -11.77
CA PRO A 252 10.36 -9.68 -13.22
C PRO A 252 10.26 -8.39 -14.04
N LEU A 253 9.50 -7.38 -13.58
CA LEU A 253 9.43 -6.08 -14.25
C LEU A 253 10.67 -5.19 -14.03
N ARG A 254 11.69 -5.66 -13.26
CA ARG A 254 13.01 -5.05 -13.11
C ARG A 254 13.00 -3.60 -12.63
N ARG A 255 12.03 -3.21 -11.85
CA ARG A 255 11.93 -1.89 -11.19
C ARG A 255 11.12 -1.97 -9.91
N ALA A 256 11.23 -0.95 -9.07
CA ALA A 256 10.26 -0.70 -8.03
C ALA A 256 8.92 -0.22 -8.65
N ALA A 257 7.82 -0.49 -7.97
CA ALA A 257 6.55 0.14 -8.30
C ALA A 257 6.55 1.61 -7.81
N ASP A 258 5.91 2.49 -8.58
CA ASP A 258 5.49 3.79 -8.08
C ASP A 258 4.34 3.60 -7.06
N PRO A 259 4.27 4.35 -5.95
CA PRO A 259 3.15 4.30 -5.02
C PRO A 259 1.78 4.47 -5.68
N THR A 260 1.69 5.22 -6.79
CA THR A 260 0.47 5.42 -7.55
C THR A 260 -0.02 4.12 -8.21
N GLU A 261 0.86 3.21 -8.62
CA GLU A 261 0.47 1.93 -9.22
C GLU A 261 -0.27 1.03 -8.20
N ILE A 262 0.10 1.10 -6.94
CA ILE A 262 -0.62 0.42 -5.86
C ILE A 262 -1.97 1.11 -5.58
N ALA A 263 -1.97 2.45 -5.59
CA ALA A 263 -3.17 3.25 -5.39
C ALA A 263 -4.21 3.01 -6.50
N GLU A 264 -3.80 2.85 -7.76
CA GLU A 264 -4.68 2.52 -8.90
C GLU A 264 -5.39 1.17 -8.71
N ALA A 265 -4.65 0.15 -8.27
CA ALA A 265 -5.23 -1.15 -7.95
C ALA A 265 -6.25 -1.06 -6.79
N ALA A 266 -5.93 -0.28 -5.74
CA ALA A 266 -6.84 -0.03 -4.64
C ALA A 266 -8.09 0.74 -5.10
N ALA A 267 -7.94 1.78 -5.93
CA ALA A 267 -9.06 2.56 -6.48
C ALA A 267 -10.00 1.68 -7.31
N TRP A 268 -9.44 0.79 -8.15
CA TRP A 268 -10.26 -0.15 -8.92
C TRP A 268 -11.03 -1.10 -8.01
N LEU A 269 -10.39 -1.71 -7.01
CA LEU A 269 -11.06 -2.59 -6.05
C LEU A 269 -12.15 -1.87 -5.23
N LEU A 270 -11.97 -0.58 -4.94
CA LEU A 270 -12.96 0.24 -4.23
C LEU A 270 -14.12 0.64 -5.15
N SER A 271 -13.92 0.72 -6.45
CA SER A 271 -14.90 1.21 -7.41
C SER A 271 -16.00 0.20 -7.73
N ASP A 272 -17.09 0.67 -8.33
CA ASP A 272 -18.19 -0.16 -8.82
C ASP A 272 -17.77 -1.08 -9.99
N ARG A 273 -16.58 -0.82 -10.62
CA ARG A 273 -15.99 -1.71 -11.65
C ARG A 273 -15.53 -3.05 -11.09
N ALA A 274 -15.29 -3.14 -9.78
CA ALA A 274 -14.99 -4.37 -9.07
C ALA A 274 -16.20 -4.94 -8.32
N SER A 275 -17.42 -4.71 -8.81
CA SER A 275 -18.68 -5.04 -8.13
C SER A 275 -18.84 -6.53 -7.79
N PHE A 276 -18.15 -7.43 -8.51
CA PHE A 276 -18.20 -8.87 -8.27
C PHE A 276 -16.89 -9.42 -7.66
N VAL A 277 -16.04 -8.52 -7.09
CA VAL A 277 -14.79 -8.90 -6.45
C VAL A 277 -14.87 -8.60 -4.97
N THR A 278 -14.82 -9.66 -4.14
CA THR A 278 -14.74 -9.60 -2.69
C THR A 278 -13.94 -10.79 -2.15
N GLY A 279 -13.19 -10.62 -1.07
CA GLY A 279 -12.30 -11.64 -0.49
C GLY A 279 -11.00 -11.85 -1.26
N ALA A 280 -10.72 -11.06 -2.29
CA ALA A 280 -9.50 -11.20 -3.08
C ALA A 280 -8.28 -10.57 -2.38
N VAL A 281 -7.11 -11.20 -2.54
CA VAL A 281 -5.80 -10.65 -2.23
C VAL A 281 -5.07 -10.44 -3.56
N LEU A 282 -5.12 -9.22 -4.08
CA LEU A 282 -4.55 -8.86 -5.38
C LEU A 282 -3.07 -8.52 -5.22
N SER A 283 -2.19 -9.35 -5.79
CA SER A 283 -0.75 -9.03 -5.89
C SER A 283 -0.52 -7.89 -6.88
N VAL A 284 0.18 -6.85 -6.40
CA VAL A 284 0.63 -5.70 -7.20
C VAL A 284 2.13 -5.60 -7.03
N ASP A 285 2.87 -6.53 -7.63
CA ASP A 285 4.24 -6.87 -7.22
C ASP A 285 5.23 -6.98 -8.38
N GLY A 286 4.81 -6.66 -9.62
CA GLY A 286 5.67 -6.79 -10.79
C GLY A 286 6.11 -8.23 -11.09
N GLY A 287 5.38 -9.23 -10.56
CA GLY A 287 5.65 -10.65 -10.69
C GLY A 287 6.63 -11.22 -9.65
N ALA A 288 6.99 -10.47 -8.61
CA ALA A 288 7.88 -10.90 -7.52
C ALA A 288 7.16 -11.91 -6.62
N ARG A 289 7.35 -13.21 -6.91
CA ARG A 289 6.80 -14.35 -6.15
C ARG A 289 7.91 -15.23 -5.60
#